data_4ffdc75626512aa0e7bd51968f882dff
#
_entry.id   4ffdc75626512aa0e7bd51968f882dff
#
_cell.length_a   1.000
_cell.length_b   1.000
_cell.length_c   1.000
_cell.angle_alpha   90.00
_cell.angle_beta   90.00
_cell.angle_gamma   90.00
#
_symmetry.space_group_name_H-M   'P 1'
#
loop_
_entity.id
_entity.type
_entity.pdbx_description
1 polymer ?
#
loop_
_entity_poly.entity_id
_entity_poly.type
_entity_poly.pdbx_seq_one_letter_code
_entity_poly.pdbx_strand_id
1 'polypeptide(L)'
;MSIKKEEYLSITYFITRAIFLGVGYSKIFDVAGNDAWISMIIGFILSIFFIFLYHKISEEINFNLDNFFSKKNKFSRIYQIIFLLTYIFLICYISLTFTNFVRLYYLYNTSIFITLLILFMVCVYGALKTEKTIIRASSILFIASIILIIINLIFLSPLVKIENFLPIYTHSSLSILKGSLIFVVCSILPHILLLEYKINLKTKLLTYSFSAFTILITNLFTASILGEYLLSTYSYPEYMVLRRITFFNFIENIENIASSVLYFDAIFLITLTFNKSKKLLKCPYKLIALAIFLLLFISYVFTNHYNLYADFIQIGLYIAFALLILTTIILYPILRINKKS
;
A
#
# COMPACT_ATOMS: atom_id res chain seq x y z
N MET A 1 -9.26 17.71 -9.21
CA MET A 1 -9.86 18.10 -7.92
C MET A 1 -8.84 18.92 -7.12
N SER A 2 -9.21 20.07 -6.54
CA SER A 2 -8.33 20.85 -5.64
C SER A 2 -8.56 20.39 -4.19
N ILE A 3 -7.50 20.07 -3.49
CA ILE A 3 -7.50 19.69 -2.07
C ILE A 3 -6.41 20.46 -1.33
N LYS A 4 -6.53 20.59 0.00
CA LYS A 4 -5.51 21.21 0.83
C LYS A 4 -4.27 20.33 0.92
N LYS A 5 -3.09 20.93 1.19
CA LYS A 5 -1.83 20.19 1.32
C LYS A 5 -1.87 19.14 2.45
N GLU A 6 -2.50 19.49 3.56
CA GLU A 6 -2.67 18.60 4.73
C GLU A 6 -3.56 17.38 4.41
N GLU A 7 -4.66 17.60 3.68
CA GLU A 7 -5.54 16.55 3.18
C GLU A 7 -4.82 15.61 2.20
N TYR A 8 -3.95 16.18 1.36
CA TYR A 8 -3.14 15.39 0.44
C TYR A 8 -2.08 14.58 1.19
N LEU A 9 -1.44 15.14 2.21
CA LEU A 9 -0.47 14.46 3.05
C LEU A 9 -1.11 13.22 3.71
N SER A 10 -2.28 13.40 4.34
CA SER A 10 -2.95 12.32 5.06
C SER A 10 -3.32 11.13 4.16
N ILE A 11 -3.91 11.38 3.00
CA ILE A 11 -4.28 10.29 2.09
C ILE A 11 -3.04 9.64 1.47
N THR A 12 -2.02 10.42 1.11
CA THR A 12 -0.74 9.90 0.60
C THR A 12 -0.07 8.98 1.63
N TYR A 13 -0.08 9.38 2.89
CA TYR A 13 0.48 8.59 3.99
C TYR A 13 -0.13 7.19 4.07
N PHE A 14 -1.45 7.07 4.11
CA PHE A 14 -2.11 5.78 4.21
C PHE A 14 -1.90 4.90 2.98
N ILE A 15 -2.07 5.44 1.77
CA ILE A 15 -1.95 4.63 0.55
C ILE A 15 -0.52 4.17 0.28
N THR A 16 0.50 4.97 0.66
CA THR A 16 1.91 4.59 0.46
C THR A 16 2.29 3.39 1.34
N ARG A 17 1.70 3.29 2.53
CA ARG A 17 2.03 2.27 3.53
C ARG A 17 1.23 0.97 3.37
N ALA A 18 0.06 1.03 2.76
CA ALA A 18 -0.93 -0.06 2.79
C ALA A 18 -0.44 -1.41 2.25
N ILE A 19 0.43 -1.42 1.22
CA ILE A 19 0.96 -2.67 0.65
C ILE A 19 2.11 -3.24 1.50
N PHE A 20 2.68 -2.46 2.43
CA PHE A 20 3.75 -2.97 3.27
C PHE A 20 3.27 -3.98 4.30
N LEU A 21 2.01 -3.95 4.72
CA LEU A 21 1.44 -4.93 5.63
C LEU A 21 1.52 -6.35 5.04
N GLY A 22 2.35 -7.18 5.65
CA GLY A 22 2.50 -8.60 5.31
C GLY A 22 3.07 -8.90 3.92
N VAL A 23 3.48 -7.88 3.16
CA VAL A 23 4.11 -8.06 1.85
C VAL A 23 5.41 -7.28 1.75
N GLY A 24 5.33 -5.94 1.81
CA GLY A 24 6.51 -5.11 1.58
C GLY A 24 7.64 -5.41 2.54
N TYR A 25 7.36 -5.43 3.84
CA TYR A 25 8.37 -5.71 4.85
C TYR A 25 8.90 -7.14 4.74
N SER A 26 8.02 -8.15 4.81
CA SER A 26 8.43 -9.55 4.80
C SER A 26 9.22 -9.90 3.54
N LYS A 27 8.77 -9.46 2.35
CA LYS A 27 9.45 -9.80 1.10
C LYS A 27 10.78 -9.07 0.89
N ILE A 28 10.95 -7.87 1.42
CA ILE A 28 12.25 -7.20 1.41
C ILE A 28 13.22 -7.93 2.34
N PHE A 29 12.77 -8.35 3.53
CA PHE A 29 13.57 -9.14 4.44
C PHE A 29 13.92 -10.53 3.87
N ASP A 30 12.99 -11.23 3.23
CA ASP A 30 13.24 -12.52 2.57
C ASP A 30 14.36 -12.45 1.52
N VAL A 31 14.49 -11.32 0.82
CA VAL A 31 15.44 -11.16 -0.30
C VAL A 31 16.76 -10.54 0.13
N ALA A 32 16.74 -9.58 1.05
CA ALA A 32 17.90 -8.76 1.41
C ALA A 32 18.37 -8.95 2.86
N GLY A 33 17.68 -9.77 3.67
CA GLY A 33 18.05 -10.08 5.05
C GLY A 33 18.38 -8.84 5.87
N ASN A 34 19.54 -8.84 6.51
CA ASN A 34 20.04 -7.69 7.30
C ASN A 34 20.28 -6.43 6.45
N ASP A 35 20.52 -6.58 5.14
CA ASP A 35 20.73 -5.45 4.21
C ASP A 35 19.41 -4.83 3.69
N ALA A 36 18.26 -5.23 4.24
CA ALA A 36 16.94 -4.71 3.85
C ALA A 36 16.84 -3.18 3.97
N TRP A 37 17.48 -2.58 4.96
CA TRP A 37 17.50 -1.13 5.14
C TRP A 37 18.23 -0.41 3.99
N ILE A 38 19.31 -1.00 3.43
CA ILE A 38 20.02 -0.49 2.26
C ILE A 38 19.09 -0.55 1.05
N SER A 39 18.40 -1.69 0.85
CA SER A 39 17.42 -1.89 -0.21
C SER A 39 16.32 -0.83 -0.16
N MET A 40 15.82 -0.50 1.02
CA MET A 40 14.78 0.52 1.18
C MET A 40 15.27 1.94 0.89
N ILE A 41 16.48 2.30 1.26
CA ILE A 41 17.08 3.60 0.95
C ILE A 41 17.22 3.75 -0.58
N ILE A 42 17.78 2.75 -1.25
CA ILE A 42 17.91 2.74 -2.72
C ILE A 42 16.51 2.80 -3.35
N GLY A 43 15.57 2.00 -2.86
CA GLY A 43 14.18 1.99 -3.32
C GLY A 43 13.49 3.35 -3.15
N PHE A 44 13.73 4.04 -2.03
CA PHE A 44 13.23 5.40 -1.82
C PHE A 44 13.76 6.38 -2.88
N ILE A 45 15.06 6.35 -3.17
CA ILE A 45 15.67 7.23 -4.20
C ILE A 45 15.06 6.93 -5.58
N LEU A 46 14.94 5.66 -5.96
CA LEU A 46 14.31 5.25 -7.22
C LEU A 46 12.83 5.68 -7.29
N SER A 47 12.13 5.64 -6.18
CA SER A 47 10.72 6.02 -6.10
C SER A 47 10.46 7.49 -6.41
N ILE A 48 11.41 8.38 -6.12
CA ILE A 48 11.32 9.81 -6.46
C ILE A 48 11.15 9.99 -7.98
N PHE A 49 11.85 9.20 -8.78
CA PHE A 49 11.71 9.22 -10.24
C PHE A 49 10.28 8.86 -10.67
N PHE A 50 9.65 7.84 -10.09
CA PHE A 50 8.28 7.46 -10.43
C PHE A 50 7.24 8.49 -9.97
N ILE A 51 7.45 9.16 -8.83
CA ILE A 51 6.58 10.29 -8.41
C ILE A 51 6.66 11.43 -9.42
N PHE A 52 7.85 11.72 -9.94
CA PHE A 52 8.01 12.70 -11.01
C PHE A 52 7.23 12.28 -12.28
N LEU A 53 7.31 11.01 -12.70
CA LEU A 53 6.54 10.49 -13.83
C LEU A 53 5.03 10.61 -13.61
N TYR A 54 4.52 10.22 -12.45
CA TYR A 54 3.09 10.38 -12.12
C TYR A 54 2.66 11.85 -12.11
N HIS A 55 3.53 12.77 -11.69
CA HIS A 55 3.22 14.19 -11.77
C HIS A 55 3.10 14.66 -13.22
N LYS A 56 4.04 14.28 -14.08
CA LYS A 56 3.99 14.59 -15.53
C LYS A 56 2.75 13.98 -16.20
N ILE A 57 2.40 12.75 -15.89
CA ILE A 57 1.15 12.14 -16.37
C ILE A 57 -0.06 12.97 -15.90
N SER A 58 -0.09 13.40 -14.63
CA SER A 58 -1.17 14.24 -14.09
C SER A 58 -1.31 15.57 -14.86
N GLU A 59 -0.19 16.19 -15.25
CA GLU A 59 -0.18 17.42 -16.04
C GLU A 59 -0.70 17.18 -17.48
N GLU A 60 -0.29 16.07 -18.13
CA GLU A 60 -0.72 15.75 -19.49
C GLU A 60 -2.23 15.45 -19.58
N ILE A 61 -2.81 14.82 -18.55
CA ILE A 61 -4.26 14.59 -18.47
C ILE A 61 -5.04 15.78 -17.89
N ASN A 62 -4.36 16.91 -17.63
CA ASN A 62 -4.92 18.11 -16.97
C ASN A 62 -5.63 17.76 -15.63
N PHE A 63 -5.10 16.82 -14.87
CA PHE A 63 -5.68 16.34 -13.61
C PHE A 63 -7.14 15.83 -13.72
N ASN A 64 -7.53 15.35 -14.89
CA ASN A 64 -8.89 14.88 -15.17
C ASN A 64 -8.87 13.61 -16.03
N LEU A 65 -9.02 12.46 -15.37
CA LEU A 65 -9.07 11.15 -16.03
C LEU A 65 -10.36 10.97 -16.84
N ASP A 66 -11.47 11.57 -16.42
CA ASP A 66 -12.76 11.43 -17.13
C ASP A 66 -12.67 12.03 -18.53
N ASN A 67 -12.05 13.20 -18.68
CA ASN A 67 -11.82 13.83 -19.98
C ASN A 67 -10.87 13.00 -20.86
N PHE A 68 -9.87 12.35 -20.26
CA PHE A 68 -8.97 11.46 -20.98
C PHE A 68 -9.70 10.22 -21.47
N PHE A 69 -10.52 9.59 -20.64
CA PHE A 69 -11.26 8.38 -20.98
C PHE A 69 -12.50 8.63 -21.85
N SER A 70 -13.03 9.85 -21.90
CA SER A 70 -14.16 10.21 -22.78
C SER A 70 -13.77 10.32 -24.26
N LYS A 71 -12.49 10.52 -24.55
CA LYS A 71 -11.98 10.50 -25.92
C LYS A 71 -12.17 9.09 -26.51
N LYS A 72 -12.97 8.94 -27.57
CA LYS A 72 -13.32 7.63 -28.20
C LYS A 72 -12.14 6.97 -28.94
N ASN A 73 -10.90 7.28 -28.61
CA ASN A 73 -9.71 6.70 -29.23
C ASN A 73 -9.44 5.29 -28.67
N LYS A 74 -8.94 4.38 -29.52
CA LYS A 74 -8.56 3.01 -29.09
C LYS A 74 -7.62 3.01 -27.89
N PHE A 75 -6.64 3.92 -27.86
CA PHE A 75 -5.69 4.06 -26.75
C PHE A 75 -6.38 4.42 -25.42
N SER A 76 -7.29 5.37 -25.44
CA SER A 76 -8.05 5.74 -24.23
C SER A 76 -8.80 4.55 -23.63
N ARG A 77 -9.40 3.68 -24.46
CA ARG A 77 -10.09 2.47 -23.99
C ARG A 77 -9.13 1.44 -23.40
N ILE A 78 -7.96 1.22 -24.03
CA ILE A 78 -6.94 0.30 -23.51
C ILE A 78 -6.47 0.76 -22.13
N TYR A 79 -6.17 2.05 -21.97
CA TYR A 79 -5.76 2.57 -20.67
C TYR A 79 -6.86 2.55 -19.62
N GLN A 80 -8.12 2.76 -20.00
CA GLN A 80 -9.23 2.58 -19.09
C GLN A 80 -9.28 1.15 -18.53
N ILE A 81 -9.04 0.15 -19.37
CA ILE A 81 -8.95 -1.26 -18.96
C ILE A 81 -7.75 -1.49 -18.04
N ILE A 82 -6.55 -0.97 -18.39
CA ILE A 82 -5.34 -1.09 -17.56
C ILE A 82 -5.56 -0.48 -16.16
N PHE A 83 -6.16 0.72 -16.09
CA PHE A 83 -6.48 1.35 -14.81
C PHE A 83 -7.49 0.52 -13.99
N LEU A 84 -8.53 0.00 -14.64
CA LEU A 84 -9.50 -0.87 -13.97
C LEU A 84 -8.85 -2.15 -13.45
N LEU A 85 -7.99 -2.80 -14.25
CA LEU A 85 -7.24 -3.98 -13.83
C LEU A 85 -6.30 -3.66 -12.66
N THR A 86 -5.63 -2.50 -12.68
CA THR A 86 -4.79 -2.06 -11.56
C THR A 86 -5.61 -1.86 -10.28
N TYR A 87 -6.81 -1.28 -10.39
CA TYR A 87 -7.70 -1.09 -9.23
C TYR A 87 -8.20 -2.42 -8.69
N ILE A 88 -8.62 -3.35 -9.54
CA ILE A 88 -9.03 -4.71 -9.15
C ILE A 88 -7.85 -5.41 -8.46
N PHE A 89 -6.66 -5.33 -9.04
CA PHE A 89 -5.46 -5.92 -8.46
C PHE A 89 -5.19 -5.36 -7.05
N LEU A 90 -5.21 -4.03 -6.86
CA LEU A 90 -4.98 -3.40 -5.56
C LEU A 90 -6.02 -3.86 -4.52
N ILE A 91 -7.30 -3.92 -4.88
CA ILE A 91 -8.37 -4.40 -3.98
C ILE A 91 -8.10 -5.85 -3.58
N CYS A 92 -7.88 -6.74 -4.55
CA CYS A 92 -7.65 -8.16 -4.28
C CYS A 92 -6.41 -8.37 -3.41
N TYR A 93 -5.30 -7.74 -3.78
CA TYR A 93 -4.01 -7.95 -3.15
C TYR A 93 -4.01 -7.54 -1.67
N ILE A 94 -4.56 -6.35 -1.40
CA ILE A 94 -4.61 -5.83 -0.03
C ILE A 94 -5.69 -6.52 0.80
N SER A 95 -6.83 -6.84 0.21
CA SER A 95 -7.89 -7.56 0.93
C SER A 95 -7.44 -8.95 1.35
N LEU A 96 -6.66 -9.64 0.52
CA LEU A 96 -6.07 -10.94 0.82
C LEU A 96 -5.09 -10.84 1.99
N THR A 97 -4.11 -9.94 1.91
CA THR A 97 -3.08 -9.80 2.94
C THR A 97 -3.68 -9.36 4.27
N PHE A 98 -4.61 -8.39 4.23
CA PHE A 98 -5.31 -7.91 5.41
C PHE A 98 -6.18 -9.00 6.07
N THR A 99 -6.95 -9.75 5.29
CA THR A 99 -7.81 -10.82 5.82
C THR A 99 -6.97 -11.93 6.45
N ASN A 100 -5.84 -12.29 5.83
CA ASN A 100 -4.91 -13.26 6.39
C ASN A 100 -4.32 -12.76 7.72
N PHE A 101 -3.92 -11.50 7.78
CA PHE A 101 -3.44 -10.86 9.01
C PHE A 101 -4.47 -10.92 10.14
N VAL A 102 -5.71 -10.49 9.86
CA VAL A 102 -6.80 -10.48 10.85
C VAL A 102 -7.10 -11.89 11.36
N ARG A 103 -7.08 -12.89 10.47
CA ARG A 103 -7.34 -14.29 10.87
C ARG A 103 -6.22 -14.86 11.69
N LEU A 104 -4.98 -14.63 11.35
CA LEU A 104 -3.84 -15.19 12.08
C LEU A 104 -3.73 -14.68 13.53
N TYR A 105 -4.10 -13.43 13.74
CA TYR A 105 -3.80 -12.77 15.03
C TYR A 105 -5.03 -12.39 15.86
N TYR A 106 -6.20 -12.25 15.25
CA TYR A 106 -7.39 -11.77 15.96
C TYR A 106 -8.60 -12.71 15.86
N LEU A 107 -8.87 -13.25 14.69
CA LEU A 107 -10.10 -13.98 14.41
C LEU A 107 -9.81 -15.41 13.90
N TYR A 108 -9.05 -16.15 14.66
CA TYR A 108 -8.53 -17.47 14.26
C TYR A 108 -9.63 -18.46 13.77
N ASN A 109 -10.80 -18.46 14.43
CA ASN A 109 -11.90 -19.38 14.14
C ASN A 109 -12.95 -18.81 13.17
N THR A 110 -12.78 -17.58 12.65
CA THR A 110 -13.73 -17.00 11.71
C THR A 110 -13.43 -17.39 10.28
N SER A 111 -14.49 -17.60 9.50
CA SER A 111 -14.33 -17.88 8.07
C SER A 111 -13.79 -16.65 7.33
N ILE A 112 -12.99 -16.91 6.30
CA ILE A 112 -12.44 -15.90 5.41
C ILE A 112 -13.55 -15.04 4.81
N PHE A 113 -14.65 -15.67 4.42
CA PHE A 113 -15.80 -15.00 3.85
C PHE A 113 -16.37 -13.92 4.77
N ILE A 114 -16.57 -14.21 6.05
CA ILE A 114 -17.11 -13.25 7.03
C ILE A 114 -16.17 -12.06 7.21
N THR A 115 -14.88 -12.33 7.35
CA THR A 115 -13.87 -11.26 7.53
C THR A 115 -13.80 -10.34 6.31
N LEU A 116 -13.82 -10.91 5.09
CA LEU A 116 -13.87 -10.16 3.84
C LEU A 116 -15.19 -9.38 3.70
N LEU A 117 -16.31 -10.01 4.07
CA LEU A 117 -17.63 -9.36 3.99
C LEU A 117 -17.66 -8.09 4.82
N ILE A 118 -17.20 -8.13 6.07
CA ILE A 118 -17.15 -6.98 6.97
C ILE A 118 -16.25 -5.90 6.37
N LEU A 119 -15.05 -6.27 5.93
CA LEU A 119 -14.11 -5.34 5.30
C LEU A 119 -14.73 -4.65 4.07
N PHE A 120 -15.35 -5.43 3.18
CA PHE A 120 -15.94 -4.88 1.97
C PHE A 120 -17.17 -4.04 2.24
N MET A 121 -18.02 -4.40 3.21
CA MET A 121 -19.13 -3.55 3.63
C MET A 121 -18.67 -2.16 4.04
N VAL A 122 -17.65 -2.07 4.91
CA VAL A 122 -17.08 -0.79 5.36
C VAL A 122 -16.48 -0.01 4.20
N CYS A 123 -15.65 -0.65 3.37
CA CYS A 123 -14.95 0.01 2.27
C CYS A 123 -15.91 0.46 1.15
N VAL A 124 -16.91 -0.35 0.80
CA VAL A 124 -17.92 0.01 -0.21
C VAL A 124 -18.82 1.12 0.30
N TYR A 125 -19.25 1.06 1.56
CA TYR A 125 -20.00 2.16 2.17
C TYR A 125 -19.22 3.48 2.11
N GLY A 126 -17.94 3.47 2.47
CA GLY A 126 -17.06 4.63 2.34
C GLY A 126 -16.92 5.11 0.89
N ALA A 127 -16.77 4.18 -0.07
CA ALA A 127 -16.62 4.49 -1.49
C ALA A 127 -17.89 5.06 -2.15
N LEU A 128 -19.05 4.75 -1.62
CA LEU A 128 -20.32 5.36 -2.07
C LEU A 128 -20.44 6.83 -1.70
N LYS A 129 -19.74 7.27 -0.65
CA LYS A 129 -19.64 8.68 -0.26
C LYS A 129 -18.80 9.48 -1.25
N THR A 130 -18.73 10.80 -1.03
CA THR A 130 -17.88 11.65 -1.85
C THR A 130 -16.40 11.44 -1.54
N GLU A 131 -15.55 11.61 -2.52
CA GLU A 131 -14.09 11.51 -2.36
C GLU A 131 -13.56 12.49 -1.29
N LYS A 132 -14.16 13.69 -1.19
CA LYS A 132 -13.84 14.66 -0.13
C LYS A 132 -14.09 14.10 1.29
N THR A 133 -15.14 13.31 1.47
CA THR A 133 -15.45 12.69 2.76
C THR A 133 -14.37 11.69 3.16
N ILE A 134 -13.90 10.87 2.20
CA ILE A 134 -12.81 9.90 2.43
C ILE A 134 -11.54 10.64 2.85
N ILE A 135 -11.18 11.71 2.14
CA ILE A 135 -9.98 12.50 2.43
C ILE A 135 -10.08 13.20 3.80
N ARG A 136 -11.23 13.74 4.17
CA ARG A 136 -11.42 14.34 5.51
C ARG A 136 -11.31 13.31 6.63
N ALA A 137 -11.88 12.12 6.44
CA ALA A 137 -11.72 11.02 7.38
C ALA A 137 -10.24 10.62 7.53
N SER A 138 -9.50 10.54 6.41
CA SER A 138 -8.06 10.25 6.46
C SER A 138 -7.30 11.34 7.25
N SER A 139 -7.67 12.62 7.16
CA SER A 139 -6.98 13.69 7.89
C SER A 139 -7.14 13.58 9.41
N ILE A 140 -8.31 13.15 9.88
CA ILE A 140 -8.55 12.92 11.33
C ILE A 140 -7.74 11.71 11.81
N LEU A 141 -7.83 10.58 11.10
CA LEU A 141 -7.14 9.36 11.50
C LEU A 141 -5.62 9.44 11.30
N PHE A 142 -5.13 10.32 10.42
CA PHE A 142 -3.71 10.59 10.25
C PHE A 142 -3.06 11.11 11.53
N ILE A 143 -3.70 12.05 12.22
CA ILE A 143 -3.18 12.59 13.50
C ILE A 143 -3.09 11.45 14.53
N ALA A 144 -4.16 10.65 14.66
CA ALA A 144 -4.16 9.51 15.57
C ALA A 144 -3.07 8.49 15.20
N SER A 145 -2.88 8.20 13.91
CA SER A 145 -1.84 7.28 13.45
C SER A 145 -0.43 7.76 13.76
N ILE A 146 -0.15 9.05 13.59
CA ILE A 146 1.17 9.62 13.91
C ILE A 146 1.44 9.54 15.41
N ILE A 147 0.46 9.88 16.25
CA ILE A 147 0.58 9.76 17.70
C ILE A 147 0.89 8.30 18.08
N LEU A 148 0.15 7.33 17.54
CA LEU A 148 0.36 5.91 17.81
C LEU A 148 1.76 5.44 17.37
N ILE A 149 2.23 5.85 16.20
CA ILE A 149 3.58 5.50 15.73
C ILE A 149 4.64 6.07 16.67
N ILE A 150 4.52 7.33 17.09
CA ILE A 150 5.48 7.94 18.02
C ILE A 150 5.49 7.18 19.35
N ILE A 151 4.32 6.86 19.90
CA ILE A 151 4.20 6.06 21.12
C ILE A 151 4.87 4.69 20.95
N ASN A 152 4.59 4.00 19.83
CA ASN A 152 5.20 2.70 19.54
C ASN A 152 6.74 2.79 19.48
N LEU A 153 7.29 3.80 18.80
CA LEU A 153 8.73 3.99 18.70
C LEU A 153 9.38 4.26 20.07
N ILE A 154 8.73 5.04 20.93
CA ILE A 154 9.20 5.30 22.31
C ILE A 154 9.26 3.98 23.09
N PHE A 155 8.19 3.17 23.06
CA PHE A 155 8.16 1.91 23.81
C PHE A 155 9.07 0.82 23.22
N LEU A 156 9.34 0.85 21.93
CA LEU A 156 10.25 -0.08 21.26
C LEU A 156 11.73 0.32 21.42
N SER A 157 12.02 1.59 21.69
CA SER A 157 13.40 2.09 21.74
C SER A 157 14.33 1.34 22.71
N PRO A 158 13.87 0.87 23.91
CA PRO A 158 14.75 0.10 24.81
C PRO A 158 15.10 -1.30 24.29
N LEU A 159 14.33 -1.83 23.31
CA LEU A 159 14.51 -3.17 22.77
C LEU A 159 15.45 -3.19 21.54
N VAL A 160 15.86 -2.02 21.08
CA VAL A 160 16.74 -1.87 19.89
C VAL A 160 18.12 -2.45 20.16
N LYS A 161 18.59 -3.35 19.28
CA LYS A 161 19.92 -3.94 19.30
C LYS A 161 20.62 -3.60 17.99
N ILE A 162 21.63 -2.74 18.06
CA ILE A 162 22.42 -2.31 16.87
C ILE A 162 23.19 -3.49 16.28
N GLU A 163 23.56 -4.45 17.10
CA GLU A 163 24.24 -5.67 16.69
C GLU A 163 23.47 -6.48 15.64
N ASN A 164 22.15 -6.40 15.65
CA ASN A 164 21.29 -7.08 14.67
C ASN A 164 21.44 -6.56 13.23
N PHE A 165 22.11 -5.45 13.01
CA PHE A 165 22.48 -4.96 11.67
C PHE A 165 23.84 -5.47 11.17
N LEU A 166 24.58 -6.20 12.02
CA LEU A 166 25.90 -6.71 11.66
C LEU A 166 25.85 -8.20 11.32
N PRO A 167 26.69 -8.65 10.37
CA PRO A 167 27.56 -7.85 9.50
C PRO A 167 26.77 -7.14 8.38
N ILE A 168 27.27 -6.01 7.91
CA ILE A 168 26.69 -5.23 6.81
C ILE A 168 27.16 -5.83 5.48
N TYR A 169 26.29 -5.78 4.46
CA TYR A 169 26.58 -6.24 3.09
C TYR A 169 26.88 -7.74 3.01
N THR A 170 26.04 -8.53 3.65
CA THR A 170 26.09 -10.00 3.60
C THR A 170 25.43 -10.58 2.35
N HIS A 171 24.48 -9.84 1.78
CA HIS A 171 23.74 -10.28 0.62
C HIS A 171 24.32 -9.71 -0.68
N SER A 172 24.06 -10.40 -1.80
CA SER A 172 24.52 -9.94 -3.10
C SER A 172 23.90 -8.59 -3.49
N SER A 173 24.63 -7.78 -4.27
CA SER A 173 24.11 -6.53 -4.84
C SER A 173 22.81 -6.74 -5.60
N LEU A 174 22.63 -7.90 -6.24
CA LEU A 174 21.38 -8.26 -6.95
C LEU A 174 20.21 -8.45 -5.98
N SER A 175 20.44 -9.04 -4.81
CA SER A 175 19.43 -9.21 -3.77
C SER A 175 18.99 -7.85 -3.20
N ILE A 176 19.93 -6.96 -2.93
CA ILE A 176 19.68 -5.59 -2.49
C ILE A 176 18.85 -4.83 -3.56
N LEU A 177 19.20 -4.97 -4.83
CA LEU A 177 18.45 -4.35 -5.93
C LEU A 177 17.03 -4.92 -6.05
N LYS A 178 16.85 -6.24 -5.91
CA LYS A 178 15.51 -6.85 -5.88
C LYS A 178 14.67 -6.31 -4.73
N GLY A 179 15.22 -6.21 -3.52
CA GLY A 179 14.57 -5.60 -2.38
C GLY A 179 14.17 -4.15 -2.62
N SER A 180 15.03 -3.37 -3.30
CA SER A 180 14.71 -1.97 -3.64
C SER A 180 13.57 -1.87 -4.66
N LEU A 181 13.49 -2.77 -5.64
CA LEU A 181 12.37 -2.81 -6.58
C LEU A 181 11.05 -3.19 -5.90
N ILE A 182 11.07 -4.11 -4.92
CA ILE A 182 9.90 -4.43 -4.09
C ILE A 182 9.43 -3.18 -3.35
N PHE A 183 10.33 -2.42 -2.74
CA PHE A 183 10.00 -1.15 -2.08
C PHE A 183 9.33 -0.17 -3.04
N VAL A 184 9.91 0.02 -4.23
CA VAL A 184 9.34 0.92 -5.27
C VAL A 184 7.92 0.52 -5.62
N VAL A 185 7.69 -0.75 -5.91
CA VAL A 185 6.36 -1.25 -6.32
C VAL A 185 5.35 -1.06 -5.21
N CYS A 186 5.68 -1.45 -3.98
CA CYS A 186 4.77 -1.36 -2.84
C CYS A 186 4.43 0.09 -2.48
N SER A 187 5.39 1.01 -2.57
CA SER A 187 5.18 2.41 -2.22
C SER A 187 4.52 3.23 -3.33
N ILE A 188 4.83 2.95 -4.61
CA ILE A 188 4.49 3.82 -5.73
C ILE A 188 3.22 3.39 -6.47
N LEU A 189 2.96 2.08 -6.65
CA LEU A 189 1.81 1.63 -7.42
C LEU A 189 0.47 2.25 -6.94
N PRO A 190 0.20 2.41 -5.63
CA PRO A 190 -1.02 3.06 -5.16
C PRO A 190 -1.17 4.53 -5.56
N HIS A 191 -0.08 5.22 -5.91
CA HIS A 191 -0.13 6.63 -6.30
C HIS A 191 -0.89 6.89 -7.61
N ILE A 192 -1.19 5.84 -8.38
CA ILE A 192 -2.11 5.92 -9.53
C ILE A 192 -3.49 6.51 -9.13
N LEU A 193 -3.91 6.29 -7.88
CA LEU A 193 -5.17 6.83 -7.34
C LEU A 193 -5.14 8.35 -7.15
N LEU A 194 -3.95 8.94 -7.09
CA LEU A 194 -3.74 10.36 -6.81
C LEU A 194 -3.53 11.24 -8.05
N LEU A 195 -3.63 10.67 -9.26
CA LEU A 195 -3.37 11.40 -10.52
C LEU A 195 -4.29 12.61 -10.73
N GLU A 196 -5.53 12.55 -10.23
CA GLU A 196 -6.52 13.60 -10.41
C GLU A 196 -6.37 14.82 -9.45
N TYR A 197 -5.49 14.71 -8.45
CA TYR A 197 -5.30 15.81 -7.50
C TYR A 197 -4.35 16.88 -8.05
N LYS A 198 -4.86 18.13 -8.15
CA LYS A 198 -4.09 19.27 -8.61
C LYS A 198 -3.18 19.79 -7.49
N ILE A 199 -2.01 19.16 -7.37
CA ILE A 199 -0.97 19.46 -6.37
C ILE A 199 0.36 19.64 -7.10
N ASN A 200 1.16 20.63 -6.64
CA ASN A 200 2.48 20.88 -7.22
C ASN A 200 3.48 19.75 -6.92
N LEU A 201 4.50 19.60 -7.76
CA LEU A 201 5.51 18.55 -7.64
C LEU A 201 6.21 18.58 -6.27
N LYS A 202 6.59 19.77 -5.80
CA LYS A 202 7.26 19.92 -4.49
C LYS A 202 6.44 19.31 -3.35
N THR A 203 5.13 19.58 -3.32
CA THR A 203 4.24 19.00 -2.29
C THR A 203 4.09 17.48 -2.47
N LYS A 204 3.96 16.98 -3.72
CA LYS A 204 3.90 15.52 -3.98
C LYS A 204 5.16 14.81 -3.45
N LEU A 205 6.34 15.37 -3.73
CA LEU A 205 7.61 14.83 -3.25
C LEU A 205 7.71 14.88 -1.73
N LEU A 206 7.38 16.00 -1.09
CA LEU A 206 7.44 16.14 0.37
C LEU A 206 6.50 15.17 1.08
N THR A 207 5.25 15.04 0.61
CA THR A 207 4.27 14.14 1.23
C THR A 207 4.65 12.67 1.05
N TYR A 208 5.16 12.30 -0.12
CA TYR A 208 5.70 10.97 -0.35
C TYR A 208 6.92 10.70 0.53
N SER A 209 7.90 11.61 0.58
CA SER A 209 9.10 11.44 1.39
C SER A 209 8.78 11.28 2.86
N PHE A 210 7.81 12.03 3.39
CA PHE A 210 7.33 11.86 4.76
C PHE A 210 6.75 10.45 4.98
N SER A 211 5.89 9.97 4.08
CA SER A 211 5.28 8.64 4.18
C SER A 211 6.33 7.53 4.08
N ALA A 212 7.25 7.64 3.13
CA ALA A 212 8.34 6.67 2.94
C ALA A 212 9.31 6.66 4.15
N PHE A 213 9.56 7.82 4.76
CA PHE A 213 10.38 7.92 5.96
C PHE A 213 9.76 7.17 7.15
N THR A 214 8.43 7.22 7.33
CA THR A 214 7.77 6.43 8.37
C THR A 214 7.89 4.92 8.13
N ILE A 215 7.87 4.48 6.86
CA ILE A 215 8.11 3.07 6.50
C ILE A 215 9.56 2.67 6.84
N LEU A 216 10.54 3.51 6.46
CA LEU A 216 11.95 3.27 6.77
C LEU A 216 12.21 3.14 8.27
N ILE A 217 11.68 4.05 9.09
CA ILE A 217 11.81 3.99 10.55
C ILE A 217 11.20 2.71 11.10
N THR A 218 9.98 2.36 10.69
CA THR A 218 9.32 1.12 11.13
C THR A 218 10.17 -0.10 10.79
N ASN A 219 10.76 -0.13 9.57
CA ASN A 219 11.65 -1.21 9.16
C ASN A 219 12.90 -1.30 10.02
N LEU A 220 13.58 -0.16 10.27
CA LEU A 220 14.79 -0.12 11.09
C LEU A 220 14.53 -0.66 12.51
N PHE A 221 13.42 -0.23 13.13
CA PHE A 221 13.04 -0.75 14.44
C PHE A 221 12.71 -2.26 14.39
N THR A 222 11.99 -2.70 13.36
CA THR A 222 11.66 -4.12 13.17
C THR A 222 12.92 -4.96 13.03
N ALA A 223 13.86 -4.54 12.18
CA ALA A 223 15.12 -5.24 11.95
C ALA A 223 16.00 -5.25 13.21
N SER A 224 16.14 -4.11 13.88
CA SER A 224 16.98 -3.98 15.08
C SER A 224 16.49 -4.82 16.27
N ILE A 225 15.19 -5.08 16.36
CA ILE A 225 14.60 -5.83 17.49
C ILE A 225 14.51 -7.32 17.20
N LEU A 226 14.15 -7.73 15.99
CA LEU A 226 13.95 -9.14 15.64
C LEU A 226 15.26 -9.84 15.22
N GLY A 227 16.11 -9.17 14.48
CA GLY A 227 17.28 -9.80 13.83
C GLY A 227 16.87 -10.68 12.63
N GLU A 228 17.86 -11.07 11.82
CA GLU A 228 17.64 -11.71 10.52
C GLU A 228 16.82 -13.00 10.58
N TYR A 229 17.10 -13.85 11.54
CA TYR A 229 16.43 -15.15 11.67
C TYR A 229 14.91 -15.00 11.89
N LEU A 230 14.50 -14.11 12.82
CA LEU A 230 13.07 -13.91 13.09
C LEU A 230 12.37 -13.12 11.99
N LEU A 231 13.10 -12.22 11.30
CA LEU A 231 12.57 -11.48 10.16
C LEU A 231 12.17 -12.40 9.01
N SER A 232 12.93 -13.46 8.74
CA SER A 232 12.63 -14.43 7.68
C SER A 232 11.54 -15.43 8.06
N THR A 233 11.30 -15.65 9.37
CA THR A 233 10.29 -16.63 9.84
C THR A 233 8.90 -16.03 9.97
N TYR A 234 8.77 -14.73 10.26
CA TYR A 234 7.47 -14.11 10.49
C TYR A 234 6.85 -13.55 9.21
N SER A 235 5.59 -13.93 8.96
CA SER A 235 4.81 -13.36 7.84
C SER A 235 4.47 -11.87 8.02
N TYR A 236 4.42 -11.39 9.26
CA TYR A 236 4.10 -10.01 9.64
C TYR A 236 5.08 -9.51 10.72
N PRO A 237 6.35 -9.31 10.35
CA PRO A 237 7.39 -8.94 11.31
C PRO A 237 7.11 -7.61 12.02
N GLU A 238 6.50 -6.64 11.32
CA GLU A 238 6.09 -5.35 11.86
C GLU A 238 5.07 -5.47 13.00
N TYR A 239 4.18 -6.46 12.95
CA TYR A 239 3.24 -6.73 14.03
C TYR A 239 3.89 -7.49 15.18
N MET A 240 4.77 -8.44 14.88
CA MET A 240 5.46 -9.25 15.89
C MET A 240 6.36 -8.41 16.79
N VAL A 241 6.89 -7.29 16.27
CA VAL A 241 7.63 -6.32 17.10
C VAL A 241 6.71 -5.63 18.10
N LEU A 242 5.50 -5.24 17.68
CA LEU A 242 4.53 -4.59 18.56
C LEU A 242 4.11 -5.49 19.74
N ARG A 243 4.07 -6.82 19.55
CA ARG A 243 3.80 -7.79 20.61
C ARG A 243 4.90 -7.87 21.67
N ARG A 244 6.07 -7.31 21.43
CA ARG A 244 7.17 -7.22 22.42
C ARG A 244 7.06 -5.99 23.32
N ILE A 245 6.10 -5.10 23.07
CA ILE A 245 5.84 -3.96 23.93
C ILE A 245 5.18 -4.48 25.21
N THR A 246 5.89 -4.36 26.34
CA THR A 246 5.34 -4.63 27.68
C THR A 246 5.28 -3.33 28.44
N PHE A 247 4.12 -2.96 28.93
CA PHE A 247 3.94 -1.75 29.71
C PHE A 247 3.68 -2.10 31.18
N PHE A 248 4.66 -1.89 32.05
CA PHE A 248 4.59 -2.09 33.50
C PHE A 248 4.11 -3.46 34.00
N ASN A 249 4.25 -4.53 33.22
CA ASN A 249 3.70 -5.87 33.50
C ASN A 249 2.19 -5.89 33.84
N PHE A 250 1.47 -4.79 33.59
CA PHE A 250 0.09 -4.57 34.02
C PHE A 250 -0.89 -4.42 32.83
N ILE A 251 -0.42 -3.92 31.69
CA ILE A 251 -1.27 -3.76 30.50
C ILE A 251 -0.82 -4.75 29.45
N GLU A 252 -1.65 -5.77 29.27
CA GLU A 252 -1.52 -6.75 28.20
C GLU A 252 -2.23 -6.25 26.93
N ASN A 253 -1.77 -6.72 25.77
CA ASN A 253 -2.42 -6.48 24.46
C ASN A 253 -2.40 -5.03 23.94
N ILE A 254 -1.40 -4.22 24.32
CA ILE A 254 -1.20 -2.87 23.74
C ILE A 254 -0.99 -2.95 22.22
N GLU A 255 -0.42 -4.06 21.75
CA GLU A 255 -0.20 -4.30 20.31
C GLU A 255 -1.50 -4.18 19.50
N ASN A 256 -2.66 -4.46 20.08
CA ASN A 256 -3.94 -4.35 19.39
C ASN A 256 -4.29 -2.90 19.06
N ILE A 257 -4.00 -1.96 19.98
CA ILE A 257 -4.17 -0.52 19.72
C ILE A 257 -3.09 -0.05 18.75
N ALA A 258 -1.86 -0.48 18.97
CA ALA A 258 -0.72 -0.11 18.16
C ALA A 258 -0.88 -0.53 16.68
N SER A 259 -1.43 -1.73 16.45
CA SER A 259 -1.67 -2.26 15.10
C SER A 259 -2.88 -1.65 14.39
N SER A 260 -3.71 -0.86 15.06
CA SER A 260 -4.86 -0.19 14.44
C SER A 260 -4.44 0.72 13.26
N VAL A 261 -3.21 1.23 13.27
CA VAL A 261 -2.65 1.99 12.15
C VAL A 261 -2.63 1.16 10.86
N LEU A 262 -2.28 -0.13 10.96
CA LEU A 262 -2.24 -1.05 9.82
C LEU A 262 -3.64 -1.27 9.23
N TYR A 263 -4.68 -1.25 10.06
CA TYR A 263 -6.07 -1.32 9.61
C TYR A 263 -6.46 -0.07 8.82
N PHE A 264 -6.06 1.11 9.27
CA PHE A 264 -6.35 2.36 8.57
C PHE A 264 -5.68 2.40 7.21
N ASP A 265 -4.42 1.97 7.11
CA ASP A 265 -3.68 1.89 5.86
C ASP A 265 -4.46 1.08 4.81
N ALA A 266 -4.91 -0.14 5.17
CA ALA A 266 -5.67 -1.02 4.28
C ALA A 266 -7.06 -0.47 3.91
N ILE A 267 -7.83 -0.01 4.91
CA ILE A 267 -9.20 0.50 4.69
C ILE A 267 -9.19 1.72 3.76
N PHE A 268 -8.28 2.68 3.96
CA PHE A 268 -8.23 3.86 3.09
C PHE A 268 -7.83 3.52 1.66
N LEU A 269 -6.86 2.62 1.47
CA LEU A 269 -6.48 2.22 0.12
C LEU A 269 -7.63 1.51 -0.59
N ILE A 270 -8.26 0.51 0.04
CA ILE A 270 -9.37 -0.24 -0.57
C ILE A 270 -10.56 0.70 -0.85
N THR A 271 -10.93 1.57 0.11
CA THR A 271 -12.03 2.52 -0.03
C THR A 271 -11.80 3.51 -1.18
N LEU A 272 -10.60 4.08 -1.27
CA LEU A 272 -10.26 5.01 -2.35
C LEU A 272 -10.25 4.29 -3.69
N THR A 273 -9.74 3.06 -3.74
CA THR A 273 -9.70 2.25 -4.96
C THR A 273 -11.12 1.91 -5.44
N PHE A 274 -12.02 1.51 -4.55
CA PHE A 274 -13.44 1.34 -4.90
C PHE A 274 -14.09 2.64 -5.38
N ASN A 275 -13.78 3.78 -4.76
CA ASN A 275 -14.31 5.07 -5.20
C ASN A 275 -13.83 5.44 -6.61
N LYS A 276 -12.55 5.21 -6.94
CA LYS A 276 -12.02 5.40 -8.29
C LYS A 276 -12.61 4.42 -9.30
N SER A 277 -12.80 3.15 -8.91
CA SER A 277 -13.49 2.15 -9.73
C SER A 277 -14.93 2.56 -10.05
N LYS A 278 -15.67 3.11 -9.07
CA LYS A 278 -17.03 3.66 -9.27
C LYS A 278 -17.04 4.73 -10.36
N LYS A 279 -16.08 5.65 -10.36
CA LYS A 279 -15.97 6.68 -11.40
C LYS A 279 -15.76 6.07 -12.79
N LEU A 280 -14.85 5.10 -12.91
CA LEU A 280 -14.58 4.43 -14.19
C LEU A 280 -15.78 3.65 -14.72
N LEU A 281 -16.50 2.96 -13.83
CA LEU A 281 -17.69 2.17 -14.17
C LEU A 281 -18.92 3.03 -14.45
N LYS A 282 -18.91 4.31 -14.06
CA LYS A 282 -20.00 5.29 -14.23
C LYS A 282 -21.35 4.86 -13.63
N CYS A 283 -21.36 3.88 -12.72
CA CYS A 283 -22.60 3.34 -12.17
C CYS A 283 -22.34 2.72 -10.77
N PRO A 284 -23.10 3.14 -9.73
CA PRO A 284 -22.93 2.61 -8.38
C PRO A 284 -23.31 1.13 -8.27
N TYR A 285 -24.30 0.65 -9.03
CA TYR A 285 -24.67 -0.77 -9.01
C TYR A 285 -23.57 -1.68 -9.57
N LYS A 286 -22.85 -1.23 -10.59
CA LYS A 286 -21.68 -1.97 -11.13
C LYS A 286 -20.57 -2.08 -10.10
N LEU A 287 -20.39 -1.07 -9.24
CA LEU A 287 -19.44 -1.15 -8.13
C LEU A 287 -19.84 -2.24 -7.13
N ILE A 288 -21.10 -2.28 -6.73
CA ILE A 288 -21.60 -3.30 -5.80
C ILE A 288 -21.44 -4.69 -6.40
N ALA A 289 -21.81 -4.87 -7.68
CA ALA A 289 -21.61 -6.14 -8.40
C ALA A 289 -20.13 -6.54 -8.45
N LEU A 290 -19.23 -5.60 -8.72
CA LEU A 290 -17.78 -5.83 -8.68
C LEU A 290 -17.33 -6.26 -7.28
N ALA A 291 -17.78 -5.58 -6.23
CA ALA A 291 -17.42 -5.92 -4.86
C ALA A 291 -17.89 -7.32 -4.46
N ILE A 292 -19.12 -7.69 -4.81
CA ILE A 292 -19.67 -9.04 -4.57
C ILE A 292 -18.85 -10.09 -5.35
N PHE A 293 -18.56 -9.83 -6.63
CA PHE A 293 -17.75 -10.74 -7.43
C PHE A 293 -16.35 -10.95 -6.81
N LEU A 294 -15.67 -9.88 -6.43
CA LEU A 294 -14.36 -9.96 -5.80
C LEU A 294 -14.41 -10.68 -4.45
N LEU A 295 -15.44 -10.44 -3.64
CA LEU A 295 -15.65 -11.14 -2.37
C LEU A 295 -15.77 -12.64 -2.59
N LEU A 296 -16.61 -13.07 -3.53
CA LEU A 296 -16.79 -14.48 -3.86
C LEU A 296 -15.52 -15.10 -4.44
N PHE A 297 -14.85 -14.40 -5.36
CA PHE A 297 -13.61 -14.87 -5.97
C PHE A 297 -12.49 -15.04 -4.95
N ILE A 298 -12.24 -14.05 -4.10
CA ILE A 298 -11.21 -14.10 -3.07
C ILE A 298 -11.52 -15.20 -2.05
N SER A 299 -12.77 -15.29 -1.58
CA SER A 299 -13.15 -16.31 -0.62
C SER A 299 -12.99 -17.72 -1.20
N TYR A 300 -13.36 -17.94 -2.47
CA TYR A 300 -13.19 -19.22 -3.16
C TYR A 300 -11.70 -19.63 -3.28
N VAL A 301 -10.85 -18.70 -3.73
CA VAL A 301 -9.41 -18.97 -3.86
C VAL A 301 -8.78 -19.34 -2.51
N PHE A 302 -9.16 -18.64 -1.46
CA PHE A 302 -8.59 -18.88 -0.12
C PHE A 302 -9.05 -20.17 0.53
N THR A 303 -10.32 -20.56 0.35
CA THR A 303 -10.86 -21.78 0.99
C THR A 303 -10.32 -23.05 0.35
N ASN A 304 -10.11 -23.04 -0.97
CA ASN A 304 -9.74 -24.24 -1.71
C ASN A 304 -8.23 -24.45 -1.86
N HIS A 305 -7.43 -23.39 -1.69
CA HIS A 305 -6.00 -23.42 -2.03
C HIS A 305 -5.14 -22.60 -1.07
N TYR A 306 -5.04 -23.03 0.18
CA TYR A 306 -4.20 -22.34 1.17
C TYR A 306 -2.73 -22.18 0.74
N ASN A 307 -2.20 -23.18 0.01
CA ASN A 307 -0.82 -23.13 -0.53
C ASN A 307 -0.63 -22.05 -1.61
N LEU A 308 -1.71 -21.60 -2.26
CA LEU A 308 -1.65 -20.53 -3.28
C LEU A 308 -1.45 -19.14 -2.68
N TYR A 309 -1.58 -18.96 -1.36
CA TYR A 309 -1.39 -17.64 -0.76
C TYR A 309 0.04 -17.12 -0.94
N ALA A 310 1.03 -17.96 -0.64
CA ALA A 310 2.45 -17.57 -0.79
C ALA A 310 2.79 -17.31 -2.26
N ASP A 311 2.33 -18.18 -3.17
CA ASP A 311 2.51 -18.02 -4.61
C ASP A 311 1.79 -16.78 -5.13
N PHE A 312 0.58 -16.50 -4.65
CA PHE A 312 -0.18 -15.31 -5.01
C PHE A 312 0.55 -14.03 -4.62
N ILE A 313 1.15 -13.99 -3.43
CA ILE A 313 1.94 -12.82 -2.98
C ILE A 313 3.15 -12.63 -3.89
N GLN A 314 3.88 -13.69 -4.22
CA GLN A 314 5.06 -13.61 -5.05
C GLN A 314 4.72 -13.23 -6.50
N ILE A 315 3.77 -13.91 -7.11
CA ILE A 315 3.28 -13.59 -8.47
C ILE A 315 2.67 -12.19 -8.49
N GLY A 316 1.96 -11.81 -7.42
CA GLY A 316 1.39 -10.48 -7.26
C GLY A 316 2.42 -9.37 -7.33
N LEU A 317 3.62 -9.54 -6.79
CA LEU A 317 4.69 -8.55 -6.91
C LEU A 317 5.15 -8.38 -8.37
N TYR A 318 5.26 -9.46 -9.14
CA TYR A 318 5.60 -9.37 -10.58
C TYR A 318 4.50 -8.66 -11.37
N ILE A 319 3.23 -8.99 -11.09
CA ILE A 319 2.08 -8.31 -11.71
C ILE A 319 2.08 -6.82 -11.33
N ALA A 320 2.33 -6.50 -10.06
CA ALA A 320 2.40 -5.13 -9.58
C ALA A 320 3.51 -4.33 -10.28
N PHE A 321 4.67 -4.94 -10.51
CA PHE A 321 5.77 -4.34 -11.24
C PHE A 321 5.40 -4.07 -12.71
N ALA A 322 4.78 -5.05 -13.37
CA ALA A 322 4.29 -4.89 -14.74
C ALA A 322 3.25 -3.77 -14.84
N LEU A 323 2.29 -3.70 -13.91
CA LEU A 323 1.28 -2.64 -13.85
C LEU A 323 1.92 -1.27 -13.59
N LEU A 324 2.95 -1.18 -12.75
CA LEU A 324 3.68 0.06 -12.52
C LEU A 324 4.35 0.56 -13.80
N ILE A 325 5.03 -0.30 -14.54
CA ILE A 325 5.67 0.05 -15.83
C ILE A 325 4.62 0.51 -16.83
N LEU A 326 3.52 -0.22 -16.97
CA LEU A 326 2.43 0.10 -17.91
C LEU A 326 1.80 1.46 -17.57
N THR A 327 1.55 1.74 -16.30
CA THR A 327 0.86 2.96 -15.85
C THR A 327 1.77 4.18 -15.76
N THR A 328 3.09 4.02 -15.83
CA THR A 328 4.05 5.12 -15.74
C THR A 328 4.89 5.25 -17.01
N ILE A 329 5.80 4.32 -17.26
CA ILE A 329 6.82 4.42 -18.31
C ILE A 329 6.18 4.36 -19.70
N ILE A 330 5.18 3.51 -19.89
CA ILE A 330 4.52 3.34 -21.20
C ILE A 330 3.47 4.42 -21.44
N LEU A 331 2.69 4.77 -20.41
CA LEU A 331 1.62 5.76 -20.55
C LEU A 331 2.15 7.18 -20.86
N TYR A 332 3.24 7.59 -20.21
CA TYR A 332 3.75 8.95 -20.35
C TYR A 332 4.11 9.36 -21.78
N PRO A 333 4.96 8.61 -22.52
CA PRO A 333 5.30 8.97 -23.90
C PRO A 333 4.09 8.95 -24.84
N ILE A 334 3.15 8.02 -24.65
CA ILE A 334 1.94 7.93 -25.48
C ILE A 334 1.05 9.16 -25.30
N LEU A 335 0.88 9.64 -24.05
CA LEU A 335 0.14 10.86 -23.79
C LEU A 335 0.76 12.07 -24.48
N ARG A 336 2.09 12.15 -24.49
CA ARG A 336 2.82 13.25 -25.10
C ARG A 336 2.74 13.25 -26.64
N ILE A 337 2.75 12.06 -27.26
CA ILE A 337 2.58 11.91 -28.71
C ILE A 337 1.16 12.33 -29.12
N ASN A 338 0.13 11.84 -28.44
CA ASN A 338 -1.27 12.14 -28.75
C ASN A 338 -1.68 13.59 -28.52
N LYS A 339 -0.87 14.39 -27.84
CA LYS A 339 -1.11 15.83 -27.65
C LYS A 339 -0.52 16.67 -28.78
N LYS A 340 0.46 16.12 -29.51
CA LYS A 340 1.11 16.80 -30.63
C LYS A 340 0.41 16.52 -31.98
N SER A 341 -0.41 15.46 -32.06
CA SER A 341 -1.30 15.16 -33.17
C SER A 341 -2.67 15.77 -32.94
#